data_d9180d5e6784f94a197a40b8df8f7a26
#
_entry.id   d9180d5e6784f94a197a40b8df8f7a26
#
_cell.length_a   1.000
_cell.length_b   1.000
_cell.length_c   1.000
_cell.angle_alpha   90.00
_cell.angle_beta   90.00
_cell.angle_gamma   90.00
#
_symmetry.space_group_name_H-M   'P 1'
#
loop_
_entity.id
_entity.type
_entity.pdbx_description
1 polymer ?
#
loop_
_entity_poly.entity_id
_entity_poly.type
_entity_poly.pdbx_seq_one_letter_code
_entity_poly.pdbx_strand_id
1 'polypeptide(L)'
;GKDRVRVKKIDNIADNDVFGYRNTFSTTSKQGNLLQIDSNGNIVESPLGLRSDHKIDMTSKTIVTFSENKLNIKGIPIILPFGKYSSPKIHYINNTIYVTITDLDSQKVYCFYSNGTLLGGFPVYGSSKAGLINADNDNAIEMVVKSEEESMIIYQIN
;
A
#
# COMPACT_ATOMS: atom_id res chain seq x y z
N GLY A 1 21.57 26.90 -25.92
CA GLY A 1 21.37 25.58 -25.39
C GLY A 1 20.55 25.74 -24.16
N LYS A 2 19.50 25.16 -24.21
CA LYS A 2 18.61 25.19 -23.08
C LYS A 2 18.50 23.81 -22.55
N ASP A 3 19.11 23.55 -21.43
CA ASP A 3 19.00 22.27 -20.79
C ASP A 3 17.54 22.05 -20.38
N ARG A 4 16.89 21.10 -21.06
CA ARG A 4 15.50 20.75 -20.76
C ARG A 4 15.40 19.65 -19.73
N VAL A 5 16.53 19.07 -19.35
CA VAL A 5 16.61 18.02 -18.37
C VAL A 5 17.56 18.48 -17.26
N ARG A 6 17.06 18.47 -16.04
CA ARG A 6 17.87 18.69 -14.83
C ARG A 6 17.96 17.38 -14.09
N VAL A 7 19.11 17.11 -13.52
CA VAL A 7 19.35 15.86 -12.80
C VAL A 7 19.71 16.19 -11.35
N LYS A 8 19.02 15.56 -10.43
CA LYS A 8 19.39 15.52 -9.02
C LYS A 8 19.35 14.06 -8.57
N LYS A 9 20.48 13.58 -8.06
CA LYS A 9 20.61 12.22 -7.56
C LYS A 9 20.34 12.20 -6.06
N ILE A 10 19.51 11.30 -5.60
CA ILE A 10 19.16 11.11 -4.19
C ILE A 10 19.54 9.69 -3.80
N ASP A 11 20.35 9.58 -2.74
CA ASP A 11 20.86 8.30 -2.26
C ASP A 11 20.05 7.77 -1.08
N ASN A 12 20.34 6.53 -0.67
CA ASN A 12 19.74 5.85 0.50
C ASN A 12 18.24 5.64 0.39
N ILE A 13 17.74 5.46 -0.82
CA ILE A 13 16.34 5.15 -1.10
C ILE A 13 16.08 3.67 -0.81
N ALA A 14 15.00 3.37 -0.11
CA ALA A 14 14.54 2.01 0.10
C ALA A 14 13.99 1.41 -1.19
N ASP A 15 13.90 0.09 -1.23
CA ASP A 15 13.37 -0.64 -2.39
C ASP A 15 11.84 -0.58 -2.42
N ASN A 16 11.33 0.61 -2.68
CA ASN A 16 9.92 0.88 -2.85
C ASN A 16 9.71 1.75 -4.09
N ASP A 17 8.49 1.80 -4.58
CA ASP A 17 8.13 2.68 -5.68
C ASP A 17 8.23 4.16 -5.27
N VAL A 18 8.18 5.02 -6.26
CA VAL A 18 8.03 6.46 -6.07
C VAL A 18 6.56 6.81 -6.32
N PHE A 19 6.00 7.60 -5.42
CA PHE A 19 4.58 7.93 -5.40
C PHE A 19 4.36 9.43 -5.52
N GLY A 20 3.23 9.83 -6.05
CA GLY A 20 2.72 11.19 -5.90
C GLY A 20 1.95 11.30 -4.58
N TYR A 21 2.40 12.15 -3.67
CA TYR A 21 1.78 12.33 -2.37
C TYR A 21 1.89 13.80 -1.96
N ARG A 22 0.74 14.44 -1.71
CA ARG A 22 0.67 15.83 -1.28
C ARG A 22 1.52 16.78 -2.13
N ASN A 23 1.35 16.68 -3.46
CA ASN A 23 2.08 17.51 -4.44
C ASN A 23 3.60 17.34 -4.42
N THR A 24 4.08 16.20 -3.95
CA THR A 24 5.49 15.85 -3.96
C THR A 24 5.70 14.49 -4.61
N PHE A 25 6.92 14.23 -5.05
CA PHE A 25 7.37 12.87 -5.32
C PHE A 25 7.84 12.29 -3.99
N SER A 26 7.29 11.14 -3.61
CA SER A 26 7.53 10.59 -2.28
C SER A 26 7.92 9.13 -2.34
N THR A 27 8.84 8.76 -1.47
CA THR A 27 9.24 7.38 -1.22
C THR A 27 9.79 7.30 0.20
N THR A 28 10.43 6.20 0.54
CA THR A 28 11.06 6.05 1.85
C THR A 28 12.56 5.86 1.72
N SER A 29 13.27 6.22 2.77
CA SER A 29 14.71 5.97 2.90
C SER A 29 14.97 4.57 3.47
N LYS A 30 16.21 4.09 3.33
CA LYS A 30 16.66 2.84 3.98
C LYS A 30 16.55 2.89 5.49
N GLN A 31 16.58 4.09 6.07
CA GLN A 31 16.40 4.30 7.51
C GLN A 31 14.93 4.27 7.94
N GLY A 32 14.00 4.09 7.00
CA GLY A 32 12.57 4.02 7.31
C GLY A 32 11.89 5.36 7.50
N ASN A 33 12.42 6.41 6.88
CA ASN A 33 11.85 7.75 6.91
C ASN A 33 11.11 8.07 5.62
N LEU A 34 10.13 8.95 5.69
CA LEU A 34 9.46 9.50 4.52
C LEU A 34 10.35 10.56 3.86
N LEU A 35 10.54 10.44 2.56
CA LEU A 35 11.21 11.44 1.73
C LEU A 35 10.20 12.08 0.79
N GLN A 36 10.07 13.39 0.87
CA GLN A 36 9.19 14.15 -0.01
C GLN A 36 10.04 15.13 -0.82
N ILE A 37 9.93 15.07 -2.12
CA ILE A 37 10.72 15.86 -3.07
C ILE A 37 9.76 16.73 -3.87
N ASP A 38 9.94 18.05 -3.78
CA ASP A 38 9.13 18.99 -4.55
C ASP A 38 9.63 19.14 -5.99
N SER A 39 8.92 19.93 -6.79
CA SER A 39 9.26 20.16 -8.20
C SER A 39 10.59 20.88 -8.41
N ASN A 40 11.12 21.54 -7.39
CA ASN A 40 12.42 22.21 -7.42
C ASN A 40 13.56 21.32 -6.95
N GLY A 41 13.26 20.09 -6.53
CA GLY A 41 14.25 19.15 -6.03
C GLY A 41 14.59 19.33 -4.55
N ASN A 42 13.81 20.13 -3.82
CA ASN A 42 13.96 20.24 -2.36
C ASN A 42 13.43 18.99 -1.68
N ILE A 43 14.14 18.51 -0.67
CA ILE A 43 13.84 17.27 0.03
C ILE A 43 13.44 17.59 1.47
N VAL A 44 12.32 17.05 1.88
CA VAL A 44 11.89 17.02 3.28
C VAL A 44 11.90 15.57 3.74
N GLU A 45 12.62 15.28 4.80
CA GLU A 45 12.69 13.95 5.40
C GLU A 45 11.97 13.98 6.75
N SER A 46 11.05 13.02 6.95
CA SER A 46 10.24 12.93 8.17
C SER A 46 10.33 11.52 8.74
N PRO A 47 10.50 11.35 10.06
CA PRO A 47 10.58 10.02 10.66
C PRO A 47 9.24 9.31 10.60
N LEU A 48 9.25 8.03 10.19
CA LEU A 48 8.10 7.13 10.25
C LEU A 48 8.32 5.96 11.22
N GLY A 49 9.53 5.78 11.73
CA GLY A 49 9.85 4.71 12.65
C GLY A 49 9.78 3.31 12.04
N LEU A 50 9.99 3.20 10.73
CA LEU A 50 9.89 1.93 10.03
C LEU A 50 11.20 1.16 10.09
N ARG A 51 11.12 -0.18 10.07
CA ARG A 51 12.29 -1.05 9.93
C ARG A 51 12.78 -1.04 8.48
N SER A 52 13.98 -1.57 8.25
CA SER A 52 14.62 -1.58 6.94
C SER A 52 13.86 -2.38 5.88
N ASP A 53 13.08 -3.38 6.30
CA ASP A 53 12.28 -4.24 5.43
C ASP A 53 10.84 -3.76 5.24
N HIS A 54 10.57 -2.53 5.56
CA HIS A 54 9.23 -1.98 5.45
C HIS A 54 8.69 -1.97 4.02
N LYS A 55 7.37 -1.96 3.93
CA LYS A 55 6.60 -1.87 2.68
C LYS A 55 5.60 -0.74 2.79
N ILE A 56 5.31 -0.11 1.67
CA ILE A 56 4.45 1.07 1.64
C ILE A 56 3.55 1.07 0.41
N ASP A 57 2.47 1.81 0.52
CA ASP A 57 1.71 2.34 -0.60
C ASP A 57 1.27 3.75 -0.31
N MET A 58 1.16 4.56 -1.33
CA MET A 58 0.70 5.94 -1.21
C MET A 58 -0.20 6.32 -2.37
N THR A 59 -1.18 7.15 -2.09
CA THR A 59 -1.95 7.91 -3.08
C THR A 59 -1.71 9.40 -2.85
N SER A 60 -2.42 10.26 -3.56
CA SER A 60 -2.22 11.70 -3.43
C SER A 60 -2.43 12.23 -2.00
N LYS A 61 -3.23 11.55 -1.17
CA LYS A 61 -3.60 12.01 0.18
C LYS A 61 -3.43 10.96 1.28
N THR A 62 -3.10 9.73 0.92
CA THR A 62 -3.10 8.61 1.87
C THR A 62 -1.77 7.91 1.84
N ILE A 63 -1.24 7.63 3.02
CA ILE A 63 -0.04 6.79 3.20
C ILE A 63 -0.40 5.57 4.04
N VAL A 64 0.04 4.41 3.60
CA VAL A 64 -0.08 3.15 4.31
C VAL A 64 1.29 2.51 4.38
N THR A 65 1.68 2.07 5.57
CA THR A 65 2.97 1.42 5.80
C THR A 65 2.78 0.07 6.46
N PHE A 66 3.70 -0.83 6.20
CA PHE A 66 3.79 -2.11 6.88
C PHE A 66 5.24 -2.34 7.30
N SER A 67 5.45 -2.56 8.59
CA SER A 67 6.76 -2.78 9.15
C SER A 67 6.62 -3.71 10.35
N GLU A 68 7.44 -4.76 10.37
CA GLU A 68 7.34 -5.85 11.34
C GLU A 68 5.97 -6.50 11.25
N ASN A 69 5.08 -6.52 11.98
CA ASN A 69 3.73 -7.04 11.82
C ASN A 69 2.65 -5.96 12.04
N LYS A 70 3.06 -4.71 11.86
CA LYS A 70 2.17 -3.57 12.07
C LYS A 70 1.82 -2.92 10.74
N LEU A 71 0.54 -2.94 10.41
CA LEU A 71 -0.04 -2.17 9.31
C LEU A 71 -0.49 -0.83 9.89
N ASN A 72 -0.04 0.26 9.26
CA ASN A 72 -0.45 1.60 9.67
C ASN A 72 -1.22 2.24 8.53
N ILE A 73 -2.49 2.55 8.77
CA ILE A 73 -3.37 3.21 7.82
C ILE A 73 -3.65 4.61 8.31
N LYS A 74 -3.08 5.61 7.65
CA LYS A 74 -3.30 7.02 7.99
C LYS A 74 -3.05 7.32 9.49
N GLY A 75 -2.01 6.73 10.05
CA GLY A 75 -1.67 6.89 11.46
C GLY A 75 -2.36 5.89 12.41
N ILE A 76 -3.25 5.04 11.92
CA ILE A 76 -3.95 4.04 12.74
C ILE A 76 -3.18 2.73 12.67
N PRO A 77 -2.61 2.24 13.80
CA PRO A 77 -1.86 0.99 13.82
C PRO A 77 -2.78 -0.22 13.93
N ILE A 78 -2.47 -1.26 13.17
CA ILE A 78 -3.16 -2.54 13.21
C ILE A 78 -2.10 -3.63 13.33
N ILE A 79 -2.16 -4.43 14.38
CA ILE A 79 -1.24 -5.54 14.57
C ILE A 79 -1.78 -6.76 13.84
N LEU A 80 -0.97 -7.30 12.92
CA LEU A 80 -1.29 -8.50 12.16
C LEU A 80 -0.50 -9.70 12.72
N PRO A 81 -0.95 -10.94 12.48
CA PRO A 81 -0.17 -12.12 12.82
C PRO A 81 1.20 -12.11 12.14
N PHE A 82 2.19 -12.76 12.74
CA PHE A 82 3.48 -12.93 12.08
C PHE A 82 3.32 -13.70 10.78
N GLY A 83 4.02 -13.26 9.75
CA GLY A 83 3.99 -13.89 8.45
C GLY A 83 4.81 -13.10 7.44
N LYS A 84 4.84 -13.59 6.22
CA LYS A 84 5.46 -12.90 5.09
C LYS A 84 4.37 -12.20 4.29
N TYR A 85 4.32 -10.90 4.37
CA TYR A 85 3.25 -10.10 3.76
C TYR A 85 3.65 -9.54 2.42
N SER A 86 2.68 -9.40 1.53
CA SER A 86 2.78 -8.56 0.34
C SER A 86 2.86 -7.09 0.76
N SER A 87 3.23 -6.21 -0.16
CA SER A 87 3.06 -4.77 0.06
C SER A 87 1.56 -4.46 0.24
N PRO A 88 1.22 -3.55 1.13
CA PRO A 88 -0.17 -3.09 1.22
C PRO A 88 -0.57 -2.38 -0.06
N LYS A 89 -1.85 -2.35 -0.35
CA LYS A 89 -2.38 -1.64 -1.50
C LYS A 89 -3.61 -0.83 -1.12
N ILE A 90 -3.62 0.43 -1.54
CA ILE A 90 -4.72 1.36 -1.34
C ILE A 90 -5.62 1.30 -2.57
N HIS A 91 -6.92 1.16 -2.36
CA HIS A 91 -7.93 1.16 -3.41
C HIS A 91 -8.94 2.27 -3.13
N TYR A 92 -9.34 2.97 -4.17
CA TYR A 92 -10.37 3.99 -4.08
C TYR A 92 -11.51 3.61 -5.02
N ILE A 93 -12.62 3.16 -4.46
CA ILE A 93 -13.77 2.67 -5.21
C ILE A 93 -15.04 3.20 -4.57
N ASN A 94 -15.96 3.75 -5.38
CA ASN A 94 -17.25 4.26 -4.90
C ASN A 94 -17.10 5.25 -3.73
N ASN A 95 -16.16 6.18 -3.85
CA ASN A 95 -15.83 7.18 -2.83
C ASN A 95 -15.37 6.59 -1.48
N THR A 96 -14.91 5.36 -1.48
CA THR A 96 -14.43 4.67 -0.27
C THR A 96 -13.00 4.21 -0.48
N ILE A 97 -12.18 4.38 0.55
CA ILE A 97 -10.81 3.89 0.58
C ILE A 97 -10.78 2.52 1.27
N TYR A 98 -10.23 1.55 0.57
CA TYR A 98 -9.95 0.22 1.10
C TYR A 98 -8.45 -0.02 1.10
N VAL A 99 -7.97 -0.81 2.04
CA VAL A 99 -6.57 -1.23 2.10
C VAL A 99 -6.52 -2.75 2.16
N THR A 100 -5.81 -3.36 1.23
CA THR A 100 -5.57 -4.80 1.23
C THR A 100 -4.12 -5.12 1.52
N ILE A 101 -3.90 -6.24 2.19
CA ILE A 101 -2.60 -6.83 2.40
C ILE A 101 -2.75 -8.35 2.53
N THR A 102 -1.80 -9.10 2.00
CA THR A 102 -1.87 -10.56 1.97
C THR A 102 -0.73 -11.16 2.77
N ASP A 103 -1.07 -12.03 3.72
CA ASP A 103 -0.13 -12.93 4.35
C ASP A 103 0.15 -14.09 3.38
N LEU A 104 1.32 -14.09 2.77
CA LEU A 104 1.70 -15.06 1.76
C LEU A 104 2.05 -16.42 2.37
N ASP A 105 2.44 -16.47 3.65
CA ASP A 105 2.73 -17.73 4.34
C ASP A 105 1.44 -18.47 4.68
N SER A 106 0.48 -17.80 5.28
CA SER A 106 -0.80 -18.42 5.66
C SER A 106 -1.86 -18.30 4.60
N GLN A 107 -1.59 -17.60 3.49
CA GLN A 107 -2.51 -17.40 2.36
C GLN A 107 -3.83 -16.77 2.78
N LYS A 108 -3.72 -15.67 3.49
CA LYS A 108 -4.86 -14.89 3.99
C LYS A 108 -4.79 -13.46 3.48
N VAL A 109 -5.87 -13.05 2.82
CA VAL A 109 -6.04 -11.68 2.34
C VAL A 109 -6.87 -10.92 3.34
N TYR A 110 -6.34 -9.79 3.79
CA TYR A 110 -7.03 -8.85 4.67
C TYR A 110 -7.50 -7.65 3.85
N CYS A 111 -8.68 -7.15 4.16
CA CYS A 111 -9.22 -5.94 3.56
C CYS A 111 -9.79 -5.05 4.67
N PHE A 112 -9.28 -3.83 4.76
CA PHE A 112 -9.65 -2.86 5.79
C PHE A 112 -10.29 -1.63 5.18
N TYR A 113 -11.22 -1.01 5.91
CA TYR A 113 -11.59 0.37 5.68
C TYR A 113 -10.44 1.31 6.11
N SER A 114 -10.48 2.54 5.62
CA SER A 114 -9.43 3.52 5.96
C SER A 114 -9.38 3.90 7.44
N ASN A 115 -10.44 3.62 8.20
CA ASN A 115 -10.46 3.81 9.65
C ASN A 115 -9.83 2.65 10.44
N GLY A 116 -9.29 1.64 9.74
CA GLY A 116 -8.65 0.48 10.37
C GLY A 116 -9.59 -0.68 10.68
N THR A 117 -10.87 -0.57 10.36
CA THR A 117 -11.83 -1.65 10.58
C THR A 117 -11.69 -2.73 9.52
N LEU A 118 -11.54 -3.98 9.95
CA LEU A 118 -11.53 -5.14 9.06
C LEU A 118 -12.93 -5.35 8.46
N LEU A 119 -13.02 -5.56 7.16
CA LEU A 119 -14.30 -5.88 6.53
C LEU A 119 -14.82 -7.23 7.04
N GLY A 120 -16.15 -7.32 7.19
CA GLY A 120 -16.79 -8.56 7.60
C GLY A 120 -16.49 -9.70 6.62
N GLY A 121 -16.25 -10.88 7.16
CA GLY A 121 -15.90 -12.06 6.38
C GLY A 121 -14.41 -12.21 6.07
N PHE A 122 -13.60 -11.20 6.33
CA PHE A 122 -12.14 -11.26 6.14
C PHE A 122 -11.44 -11.75 7.43
N PRO A 123 -10.24 -12.34 7.30
CA PRO A 123 -9.50 -12.60 6.09
C PRO A 123 -10.08 -13.75 5.27
N VAL A 124 -9.82 -13.71 3.96
CA VAL A 124 -10.20 -14.78 3.03
C VAL A 124 -8.96 -15.40 2.40
N TYR A 125 -9.11 -16.58 1.80
CA TYR A 125 -8.00 -17.26 1.14
C TYR A 125 -7.53 -16.50 -0.10
N GLY A 126 -6.21 -16.43 -0.27
CA GLY A 126 -5.56 -15.92 -1.47
C GLY A 126 -4.06 -15.94 -1.32
N SER A 127 -3.35 -16.14 -2.41
CA SER A 127 -1.88 -16.28 -2.43
C SER A 127 -1.18 -15.19 -3.20
N SER A 128 -1.85 -14.09 -3.48
CA SER A 128 -1.28 -12.93 -4.16
C SER A 128 -1.83 -11.62 -3.60
N LYS A 129 -1.26 -10.50 -4.05
CA LYS A 129 -1.90 -9.21 -3.85
C LYS A 129 -3.30 -9.22 -4.46
N ALA A 130 -4.22 -8.50 -3.85
CA ALA A 130 -5.60 -8.41 -4.32
C ALA A 130 -5.79 -7.23 -5.27
N GLY A 131 -6.65 -7.42 -6.27
CA GLY A 131 -7.24 -6.35 -7.04
C GLY A 131 -8.67 -6.13 -6.60
N LEU A 132 -9.10 -4.88 -6.51
CA LEU A 132 -10.48 -4.50 -6.23
C LEU A 132 -11.03 -3.67 -7.39
N ILE A 133 -12.20 -4.03 -7.86
CA ILE A 133 -12.90 -3.31 -8.91
C ILE A 133 -14.41 -3.31 -8.63
N ASN A 134 -15.12 -2.40 -9.26
CA ASN A 134 -16.57 -2.48 -9.41
C ASN A 134 -16.86 -2.78 -10.88
N ALA A 135 -16.93 -4.07 -11.20
CA ALA A 135 -16.94 -4.53 -12.59
C ALA A 135 -18.27 -4.28 -13.30
N ASP A 136 -19.37 -4.27 -12.60
CA ASP A 136 -20.72 -4.18 -13.15
C ASP A 136 -21.48 -2.93 -12.72
N ASN A 137 -20.82 -1.99 -12.01
CA ASN A 137 -21.39 -0.74 -11.52
C ASN A 137 -22.58 -0.92 -10.57
N ASP A 138 -22.67 -2.06 -9.91
CA ASP A 138 -23.66 -2.24 -8.84
C ASP A 138 -23.09 -1.73 -7.50
N ASN A 139 -23.76 -2.03 -6.38
CA ASN A 139 -23.30 -1.61 -5.05
C ASN A 139 -22.25 -2.53 -4.44
N ALA A 140 -22.01 -3.67 -5.04
CA ALA A 140 -20.97 -4.60 -4.60
C ALA A 140 -19.65 -4.30 -5.30
N ILE A 141 -18.55 -4.67 -4.68
CA ILE A 141 -17.26 -4.64 -5.32
C ILE A 141 -16.71 -6.05 -5.43
N GLU A 142 -15.89 -6.28 -6.42
CA GLU A 142 -15.25 -7.56 -6.65
C GLU A 142 -13.79 -7.48 -6.23
N MET A 143 -13.34 -8.50 -5.51
CA MET A 143 -11.93 -8.67 -5.20
C MET A 143 -11.41 -9.91 -5.91
N VAL A 144 -10.31 -9.77 -6.61
CA VAL A 144 -9.66 -10.87 -7.32
C VAL A 144 -8.30 -11.16 -6.71
N VAL A 145 -8.01 -12.43 -6.49
CA VAL A 145 -6.70 -12.91 -6.02
C VAL A 145 -6.33 -14.18 -6.77
N LYS A 146 -5.04 -14.49 -6.79
CA LYS A 146 -4.55 -15.79 -7.28
C LYS A 146 -4.65 -16.83 -6.19
N SER A 147 -4.90 -18.07 -6.60
CA SER A 147 -4.71 -19.25 -5.75
C SER A 147 -3.35 -19.88 -6.02
N GLU A 148 -2.94 -20.85 -5.19
CA GLU A 148 -1.74 -21.65 -5.45
C GLU A 148 -1.88 -22.57 -6.65
N GLU A 149 -3.08 -22.88 -7.08
CA GLU A 149 -3.37 -23.88 -8.11
C GLU A 149 -3.45 -23.26 -9.52
N GLU A 150 -2.75 -22.15 -9.75
CA GLU A 150 -2.73 -21.46 -11.05
C GLU A 150 -4.12 -20.98 -11.49
N SER A 151 -4.98 -20.67 -10.53
CA SER A 151 -6.33 -20.14 -10.79
C SER A 151 -6.52 -18.78 -10.13
N MET A 152 -7.59 -18.10 -10.51
CA MET A 152 -8.01 -16.86 -9.88
C MET A 152 -9.31 -17.08 -9.14
N ILE A 153 -9.44 -16.42 -8.00
CA ILE A 153 -10.65 -16.44 -7.18
C ILE A 153 -11.22 -15.04 -7.16
N ILE A 154 -12.53 -14.96 -7.37
CA ILE A 154 -13.25 -13.69 -7.32
C ILE A 154 -14.19 -13.75 -6.11
N TYR A 155 -14.01 -12.76 -5.22
CA TYR A 155 -14.91 -12.57 -4.09
C TYR A 155 -15.80 -11.35 -4.36
N GLN A 156 -17.07 -11.47 -4.07
CA GLN A 156 -17.97 -10.33 -4.09
C GLN A 156 -18.11 -9.77 -2.68
N ILE A 157 -17.90 -8.46 -2.55
CA ILE A 157 -17.94 -7.76 -1.27
C ILE A 157 -19.14 -6.82 -1.29
N ASN A 158 -20.10 -7.08 -0.44
CA ASN A 158 -21.31 -6.27 -0.34
C ASN A 158 -21.20 -5.18 0.71
#